data_5209869ea191556e1a10089d2d9e8db3
#
_entry.id   5209869ea191556e1a10089d2d9e8db3
#
_cell.length_a   1.000
_cell.length_b   1.000
_cell.length_c   1.000
_cell.angle_alpha   90.00
_cell.angle_beta   90.00
_cell.angle_gamma   90.00
#
_symmetry.space_group_name_H-M   'P 1'
#
loop_
_entity.id
_entity.type
_entity.pdbx_description
1 polymer ?
#
loop_
_entity_poly.entity_id
_entity_poly.type
_entity_poly.pdbx_seq_one_letter_code
_entity_poly.pdbx_strand_id
1 'polypeptide(L)'
;MLEALILGLCMLLLSLHLPIVVQLVLLVCIMLLMLPSLYAMWYGAPFVPTNANSMERMMEWAQIKRGEHVYDLGCGDGRFIFAAAALGAKAVGYEMSIPVWCLAKIRSLFHKHASIRYADFWKQKYSNADVIFCYLLPKTMQTFKTVVWPQLRPGTRVLSHAFLMEGIIPKRKEGTVILYIK
;
A
#
# COMPACT_ATOMS: atom_id res chain seq x y z
N MET A 1 6.44 -1.24 -17.31
CA MET A 1 7.47 -2.00 -16.60
C MET A 1 7.05 -3.43 -16.26
N LEU A 2 5.90 -3.64 -15.62
CA LEU A 2 5.40 -4.98 -15.29
C LEU A 2 5.17 -5.86 -16.53
N GLU A 3 4.58 -5.30 -17.58
CA GLU A 3 4.33 -5.99 -18.86
C GLU A 3 5.62 -6.45 -19.53
N ALA A 4 6.66 -5.59 -19.53
CA ALA A 4 7.97 -5.94 -20.09
C ALA A 4 8.65 -7.06 -19.29
N LEU A 5 8.46 -7.08 -17.97
CA LEU A 5 8.98 -8.11 -17.08
C LEU A 5 8.28 -9.46 -17.30
N ILE A 6 6.96 -9.43 -17.49
CA ILE A 6 6.15 -10.62 -17.80
C ILE A 6 6.53 -11.19 -19.18
N LEU A 7 6.62 -10.32 -20.20
CA LEU A 7 7.06 -10.72 -21.53
C LEU A 7 8.47 -11.32 -21.53
N GLY A 8 9.41 -10.70 -20.82
CA GLY A 8 10.77 -11.20 -20.65
C GLY A 8 10.80 -12.56 -19.96
N LEU A 9 9.99 -12.76 -18.92
CA LEU A 9 9.89 -14.04 -18.22
C LEU A 9 9.26 -15.13 -19.08
N CYS A 10 8.21 -14.79 -19.86
CA CYS A 10 7.59 -15.71 -20.83
C CYS A 10 8.60 -16.11 -21.93
N MET A 11 9.36 -15.15 -22.48
CA MET A 11 10.38 -15.43 -23.48
C MET A 11 11.52 -16.30 -22.90
N LEU A 12 11.92 -16.02 -21.66
CA LEU A 12 12.92 -16.83 -20.96
C LEU A 12 12.44 -18.28 -20.79
N LEU A 13 11.18 -18.47 -20.34
CA LEU A 13 10.59 -19.80 -20.19
C LEU A 13 10.51 -20.56 -21.51
N LEU A 14 10.17 -19.87 -22.61
CA LEU A 14 10.11 -20.46 -23.95
C LEU A 14 11.51 -20.80 -24.51
N SER A 15 12.55 -20.09 -24.07
CA SER A 15 13.95 -20.38 -24.44
C SER A 15 14.55 -21.55 -23.67
N LEU A 16 13.96 -21.96 -22.55
CA LEU A 16 14.40 -23.12 -21.80
C LEU A 16 13.98 -24.40 -22.53
N HIS A 17 14.93 -25.33 -22.72
CA HIS A 17 14.67 -26.65 -23.31
C HIS A 17 13.92 -27.59 -22.35
N LEU A 18 12.87 -27.06 -21.71
CA LEU A 18 12.01 -27.80 -20.80
C LEU A 18 10.85 -28.48 -21.58
N PRO A 19 10.35 -29.62 -21.11
CA PRO A 19 9.14 -30.22 -21.66
C PRO A 19 7.98 -29.20 -21.68
N ILE A 20 7.21 -29.20 -22.77
CA ILE A 20 6.11 -28.23 -22.98
C ILE A 20 5.13 -28.21 -21.81
N VAL A 21 4.88 -29.35 -21.19
CA VAL A 21 4.00 -29.47 -20.01
C VAL A 21 4.55 -28.63 -18.84
N VAL A 22 5.86 -28.66 -18.59
CA VAL A 22 6.49 -27.89 -17.53
C VAL A 22 6.38 -26.39 -17.83
N GLN A 23 6.60 -25.99 -19.08
CA GLN A 23 6.45 -24.58 -19.50
C GLN A 23 5.02 -24.09 -19.29
N LEU A 24 4.01 -24.88 -19.66
CA LEU A 24 2.59 -24.54 -19.46
C LEU A 24 2.24 -24.45 -17.97
N VAL A 25 2.70 -25.35 -17.14
CA VAL A 25 2.47 -25.31 -15.69
C VAL A 25 3.09 -24.03 -15.10
N LEU A 26 4.33 -23.71 -15.46
CA LEU A 26 4.99 -22.47 -15.00
C LEU A 26 4.24 -21.21 -15.45
N LEU A 27 3.78 -21.18 -16.70
CA LEU A 27 2.99 -20.07 -17.23
C LEU A 27 1.68 -19.88 -16.45
N VAL A 28 0.96 -20.96 -16.18
CA VAL A 28 -0.27 -20.93 -15.36
C VAL A 28 0.02 -20.46 -13.95
N CYS A 29 1.08 -20.93 -13.31
CA CYS A 29 1.50 -20.49 -11.98
C CYS A 29 1.80 -18.97 -11.97
N ILE A 30 2.51 -18.47 -12.96
CA ILE A 30 2.81 -17.02 -13.11
C ILE A 30 1.51 -16.25 -13.29
N MET A 31 0.61 -16.69 -14.15
CA MET A 31 -0.70 -16.04 -14.34
C MET A 31 -1.48 -15.98 -13.03
N LEU A 32 -1.57 -17.08 -12.29
CA LEU A 32 -2.28 -17.13 -11.00
C LEU A 32 -1.67 -16.22 -9.96
N LEU A 33 -0.35 -16.06 -9.93
CA LEU A 33 0.35 -15.13 -9.04
C LEU A 33 0.11 -13.65 -9.45
N MET A 34 -0.13 -13.40 -10.75
CA MET A 34 -0.36 -12.05 -11.25
C MET A 34 -1.81 -11.57 -11.11
N LEU A 35 -2.79 -12.48 -11.07
CA LEU A 35 -4.21 -12.11 -10.97
C LEU A 35 -4.55 -11.19 -9.80
N PRO A 36 -4.08 -11.45 -8.56
CA PRO A 36 -4.33 -10.52 -7.44
C PRO A 36 -3.70 -9.14 -7.65
N SER A 37 -2.55 -9.08 -8.32
CA SER A 37 -1.89 -7.80 -8.64
C SER A 37 -2.67 -7.00 -9.68
N LEU A 38 -3.20 -7.68 -10.70
CA LEU A 38 -4.07 -7.07 -11.71
C LEU A 38 -5.39 -6.61 -11.08
N TYR A 39 -5.98 -7.41 -10.19
CA TYR A 39 -7.16 -7.03 -9.42
C TYR A 39 -6.89 -5.78 -8.56
N ALA A 40 -5.78 -5.76 -7.83
CA ALA A 40 -5.39 -4.61 -7.02
C ALA A 40 -5.18 -3.35 -7.86
N MET A 41 -4.61 -3.48 -9.06
CA MET A 41 -4.43 -2.38 -10.00
C MET A 41 -5.76 -1.85 -10.54
N TRP A 42 -6.75 -2.73 -10.76
CA TRP A 42 -8.07 -2.35 -11.30
C TRP A 42 -8.97 -1.68 -10.24
N TYR A 43 -8.93 -2.17 -9.00
CA TYR A 43 -9.79 -1.72 -7.89
C TYR A 43 -9.07 -0.81 -6.86
N GLY A 44 -7.76 -0.67 -6.95
CA GLY A 44 -6.97 0.14 -6.03
C GLY A 44 -6.06 1.14 -6.75
N ALA A 45 -4.77 0.90 -6.67
CA ALA A 45 -3.74 1.67 -7.35
C ALA A 45 -2.57 0.75 -7.74
N PRO A 46 -1.89 1.02 -8.88
CA PRO A 46 -0.65 0.32 -9.19
C PRO A 46 0.40 0.61 -8.12
N PHE A 47 1.30 -0.34 -7.88
CA PHE A 47 2.43 -0.11 -6.98
C PHE A 47 3.35 0.98 -7.57
N VAL A 48 3.24 2.18 -7.05
CA VAL A 48 4.12 3.32 -7.36
C VAL A 48 4.72 3.78 -6.03
N PRO A 49 6.02 3.58 -5.82
CA PRO A 49 6.66 4.01 -4.59
C PRO A 49 6.60 5.53 -4.44
N THR A 50 6.16 6.01 -3.29
CA THR A 50 6.23 7.43 -2.93
C THR A 50 7.71 7.86 -2.93
N ASN A 51 8.02 8.98 -3.56
CA ASN A 51 9.39 9.50 -3.58
C ASN A 51 9.86 9.90 -2.17
N ALA A 52 11.18 9.95 -1.95
CA ALA A 52 11.78 10.16 -0.64
C ALA A 52 11.34 11.49 0.00
N ASN A 53 11.32 12.59 -0.76
CA ASN A 53 10.95 13.91 -0.24
C ASN A 53 9.48 13.96 0.23
N SER A 54 8.56 13.34 -0.54
CA SER A 54 7.15 13.26 -0.14
C SER A 54 6.96 12.33 1.06
N MET A 55 7.68 11.22 1.12
CA MET A 55 7.64 10.31 2.26
C MET A 55 8.11 11.01 3.54
N GLU A 56 9.25 11.68 3.51
CA GLU A 56 9.79 12.42 4.65
C GLU A 56 8.79 13.46 5.16
N ARG A 57 8.21 14.25 4.26
CA ARG A 57 7.18 15.24 4.60
C ARG A 57 5.91 14.63 5.18
N MET A 58 5.44 13.51 4.61
CA MET A 58 4.29 12.77 5.15
C MET A 58 4.59 12.27 6.56
N MET A 59 5.76 11.73 6.81
CA MET A 59 6.19 11.27 8.15
C MET A 59 6.29 12.43 9.15
N GLU A 60 6.86 13.57 8.74
CA GLU A 60 6.92 14.79 9.56
C GLU A 60 5.52 15.26 9.96
N TRP A 61 4.59 15.37 8.98
CA TRP A 61 3.23 15.85 9.26
C TRP A 61 2.39 14.84 10.04
N ALA A 62 2.70 13.58 9.90
CA ALA A 62 2.05 12.53 10.67
C ALA A 62 2.29 12.67 12.18
N GLN A 63 3.42 13.25 12.61
CA GLN A 63 3.78 13.46 14.03
C GLN A 63 3.50 12.22 14.88
N ILE A 64 3.96 11.07 14.41
CA ILE A 64 3.67 9.77 15.01
C ILE A 64 4.25 9.70 16.41
N LYS A 65 3.43 9.26 17.37
CA LYS A 65 3.84 9.03 18.77
C LYS A 65 3.96 7.55 19.07
N ARG A 66 4.80 7.23 20.04
CA ARG A 66 4.96 5.86 20.52
C ARG A 66 3.61 5.28 20.98
N GLY A 67 3.32 4.06 20.55
CA GLY A 67 2.10 3.33 20.89
C GLY A 67 0.89 3.63 20.00
N GLU A 68 0.94 4.66 19.13
CA GLU A 68 -0.14 4.97 18.19
C GLU A 68 -0.36 3.84 17.16
N HIS A 69 -1.61 3.70 16.72
CA HIS A 69 -1.99 2.76 15.67
C HIS A 69 -1.89 3.44 14.31
N VAL A 70 -0.96 2.97 13.51
CA VAL A 70 -0.66 3.50 12.18
C VAL A 70 -1.04 2.47 11.12
N TYR A 71 -1.78 2.90 10.11
CA TYR A 71 -2.21 2.06 8.99
C TYR A 71 -1.69 2.63 7.67
N ASP A 72 -1.34 1.73 6.73
CA ASP A 72 -1.02 2.10 5.35
C ASP A 72 -1.84 1.25 4.39
N LEU A 73 -2.64 1.92 3.55
CA LEU A 73 -3.62 1.31 2.65
C LEU A 73 -3.02 1.12 1.26
N GLY A 74 -2.58 -0.09 0.96
CA GLY A 74 -1.74 -0.40 -0.19
C GLY A 74 -0.29 -0.09 0.13
N CYS A 75 0.25 -0.74 1.17
CA CYS A 75 1.54 -0.35 1.76
C CYS A 75 2.76 -0.62 0.87
N GLY A 76 2.56 -1.29 -0.27
CA GLY A 76 3.66 -1.57 -1.18
C GLY A 76 4.80 -2.32 -0.50
N ASP A 77 5.99 -1.77 -0.59
CA ASP A 77 7.21 -2.34 0.02
C ASP A 77 7.32 -2.13 1.55
N GLY A 78 6.32 -1.52 2.17
CA GLY A 78 6.20 -1.35 3.62
C GLY A 78 6.96 -0.16 4.22
N ARG A 79 7.54 0.72 3.39
CA ARG A 79 8.43 1.81 3.85
C ARG A 79 7.82 2.70 4.92
N PHE A 80 6.56 3.13 4.80
CA PHE A 80 5.87 3.93 5.82
C PHE A 80 5.66 3.14 7.11
N ILE A 81 5.32 1.86 6.98
CA ILE A 81 5.07 0.98 8.14
C ILE A 81 6.35 0.74 8.92
N PHE A 82 7.48 0.53 8.24
CA PHE A 82 8.77 0.35 8.92
C PHE A 82 9.24 1.65 9.59
N ALA A 83 9.08 2.79 8.93
CA ALA A 83 9.40 4.09 9.51
C ALA A 83 8.53 4.41 10.74
N ALA A 84 7.21 4.14 10.67
CA ALA A 84 6.30 4.31 11.81
C ALA A 84 6.65 3.38 12.98
N ALA A 85 6.96 2.11 12.69
CA ALA A 85 7.36 1.13 13.70
C ALA A 85 8.68 1.50 14.40
N ALA A 86 9.63 2.10 13.67
CA ALA A 86 10.88 2.62 14.24
C ALA A 86 10.64 3.74 15.27
N LEU A 87 9.56 4.51 15.13
CA LEU A 87 9.10 5.51 16.10
C LEU A 87 8.30 4.88 17.27
N GLY A 88 8.17 3.57 17.31
CA GLY A 88 7.48 2.83 18.36
C GLY A 88 5.96 2.75 18.19
N ALA A 89 5.43 3.06 17.01
CA ALA A 89 4.02 2.87 16.70
C ALA A 89 3.68 1.40 16.44
N LYS A 90 2.41 1.03 16.63
CA LYS A 90 1.83 -0.25 16.19
C LYS A 90 1.41 -0.11 14.74
N ALA A 91 2.31 -0.42 13.81
CA ALA A 91 2.13 -0.15 12.40
C ALA A 91 1.65 -1.38 11.62
N VAL A 92 0.56 -1.22 10.85
CA VAL A 92 -0.06 -2.28 10.05
C VAL A 92 -0.21 -1.80 8.61
N GLY A 93 0.40 -2.52 7.67
CA GLY A 93 0.24 -2.31 6.24
C GLY A 93 -0.59 -3.41 5.60
N TYR A 94 -1.46 -3.02 4.67
CA TYR A 94 -2.26 -3.94 3.86
C TYR A 94 -1.79 -3.90 2.42
N GLU A 95 -1.56 -5.08 1.82
CA GLU A 95 -1.14 -5.20 0.42
C GLU A 95 -1.80 -6.43 -0.21
N MET A 96 -2.29 -6.28 -1.43
CA MET A 96 -2.95 -7.37 -2.17
C MET A 96 -2.12 -7.91 -3.33
N SER A 97 -1.09 -7.21 -3.77
CA SER A 97 -0.15 -7.74 -4.73
C SER A 97 0.76 -8.77 -4.06
N ILE A 98 0.59 -10.06 -4.38
CA ILE A 98 1.35 -11.15 -3.75
C ILE A 98 2.87 -10.92 -3.83
N PRO A 99 3.48 -10.60 -5.00
CA PRO A 99 4.91 -10.39 -5.07
C PRO A 99 5.40 -9.23 -4.18
N VAL A 100 4.65 -8.12 -4.17
CA VAL A 100 4.98 -6.93 -3.38
C VAL A 100 4.78 -7.21 -1.89
N TRP A 101 3.67 -7.89 -1.52
CA TRP A 101 3.42 -8.34 -0.15
C TRP A 101 4.54 -9.27 0.35
N CYS A 102 4.97 -10.25 -0.43
CA CYS A 102 6.07 -11.15 -0.05
C CYS A 102 7.34 -10.37 0.27
N LEU A 103 7.71 -9.42 -0.60
CA LEU A 103 8.87 -8.56 -0.38
C LEU A 103 8.75 -7.77 0.94
N ALA A 104 7.62 -7.09 1.14
CA ALA A 104 7.36 -6.32 2.35
C ALA A 104 7.30 -7.22 3.59
N LYS A 105 6.72 -8.42 3.47
CA LYS A 105 6.64 -9.40 4.57
C LYS A 105 8.00 -9.88 5.03
N ILE A 106 8.91 -10.21 4.10
CA ILE A 106 10.29 -10.59 4.42
C ILE A 106 11.00 -9.43 5.13
N ARG A 107 10.90 -8.22 4.61
CA ARG A 107 11.49 -7.03 5.25
C ARG A 107 10.93 -6.79 6.66
N SER A 108 9.65 -7.06 6.90
CA SER A 108 9.02 -6.87 8.21
C SER A 108 9.60 -7.75 9.33
N LEU A 109 10.30 -8.83 9.00
CA LEU A 109 10.97 -9.69 10.00
C LEU A 109 12.07 -8.96 10.78
N PHE A 110 12.60 -7.89 10.22
CA PHE A 110 13.65 -7.06 10.83
C PHE A 110 13.10 -5.82 11.56
N HIS A 111 11.77 -5.64 11.59
CA HIS A 111 11.12 -4.47 12.18
C HIS A 111 10.11 -4.86 13.25
N LYS A 112 10.46 -4.67 14.54
CA LYS A 112 9.53 -4.85 15.65
C LYS A 112 8.34 -3.88 15.51
N HIS A 113 7.15 -4.31 15.89
CA HIS A 113 5.89 -3.52 15.82
C HIS A 113 5.39 -3.21 14.41
N ALA A 114 6.04 -3.70 13.36
CA ALA A 114 5.57 -3.65 11.98
C ALA A 114 4.82 -4.94 11.62
N SER A 115 3.63 -4.83 11.04
CA SER A 115 2.84 -5.98 10.58
C SER A 115 2.40 -5.73 9.13
N ILE A 116 2.83 -6.59 8.21
CA ILE A 116 2.38 -6.56 6.81
C ILE A 116 1.39 -7.70 6.61
N ARG A 117 0.19 -7.35 6.13
CA ARG A 117 -0.93 -8.30 5.97
C ARG A 117 -1.35 -8.39 4.51
N TYR A 118 -1.49 -9.61 4.02
CA TYR A 118 -2.16 -9.88 2.76
C TYR A 118 -3.67 -9.76 2.98
N ALA A 119 -4.25 -8.64 2.67
CA ALA A 119 -5.66 -8.38 2.92
C ALA A 119 -6.19 -7.20 2.08
N ASP A 120 -7.48 -7.30 1.75
CA ASP A 120 -8.25 -6.18 1.22
C ASP A 120 -8.47 -5.15 2.34
N PHE A 121 -7.90 -3.97 2.19
CA PHE A 121 -7.99 -2.89 3.17
C PHE A 121 -9.43 -2.32 3.27
N TRP A 122 -10.28 -2.49 2.27
CA TRP A 122 -11.69 -2.07 2.35
C TRP A 122 -12.51 -2.86 3.37
N LYS A 123 -12.10 -4.10 3.67
CA LYS A 123 -12.76 -5.00 4.60
C LYS A 123 -12.24 -4.87 6.05
N GLN A 124 -11.36 -3.91 6.30
CA GLN A 124 -10.76 -3.72 7.62
C GLN A 124 -11.48 -2.62 8.42
N LYS A 125 -11.26 -2.60 9.73
CA LYS A 125 -11.80 -1.59 10.64
C LYS A 125 -10.71 -0.62 11.08
N TYR A 126 -11.05 0.67 11.11
CA TYR A 126 -10.11 1.77 11.39
C TYR A 126 -10.52 2.65 12.56
N SER A 127 -11.49 2.22 13.38
CA SER A 127 -12.00 3.00 14.52
C SER A 127 -10.94 3.33 15.58
N ASN A 128 -9.84 2.58 15.64
CA ASN A 128 -8.72 2.82 16.53
C ASN A 128 -7.52 3.50 15.85
N ALA A 129 -7.64 3.91 14.60
CA ALA A 129 -6.54 4.52 13.87
C ALA A 129 -6.19 5.90 14.44
N ASP A 130 -4.90 6.15 14.63
CA ASP A 130 -4.33 7.46 14.95
C ASP A 130 -3.80 8.14 13.68
N VAL A 131 -3.17 7.33 12.80
CA VAL A 131 -2.62 7.79 11.53
C VAL A 131 -2.97 6.80 10.43
N ILE A 132 -3.36 7.32 9.27
CA ILE A 132 -3.54 6.54 8.04
C ILE A 132 -2.70 7.18 6.94
N PHE A 133 -1.86 6.36 6.29
CA PHE A 133 -1.20 6.69 5.03
C PHE A 133 -1.98 6.08 3.87
N CYS A 134 -2.08 6.81 2.77
CA CYS A 134 -2.67 6.31 1.55
C CYS A 134 -2.13 7.03 0.30
N TYR A 135 -1.93 6.25 -0.77
CA TYR A 135 -1.64 6.74 -2.11
C TYR A 135 -2.62 6.07 -3.07
N LEU A 136 -3.82 6.58 -3.11
CA LEU A 136 -4.95 5.98 -3.84
C LEU A 136 -5.33 6.86 -5.02
N LEU A 137 -5.79 6.24 -6.10
CA LEU A 137 -6.29 6.96 -7.30
C LEU A 137 -7.51 7.85 -6.95
N PRO A 138 -7.83 8.88 -7.76
CA PRO A 138 -8.93 9.82 -7.47
C PRO A 138 -10.24 9.14 -7.13
N LYS A 139 -10.69 8.18 -7.95
CA LYS A 139 -11.93 7.43 -7.71
C LYS A 139 -11.87 6.66 -6.38
N THR A 140 -10.74 6.06 -6.08
CA THR A 140 -10.49 5.27 -4.87
C THR A 140 -10.46 6.16 -3.63
N MET A 141 -9.95 7.43 -3.74
CA MET A 141 -10.04 8.42 -2.67
C MET A 141 -11.48 8.83 -2.34
N GLN A 142 -12.40 8.86 -3.33
CA GLN A 142 -13.82 9.10 -3.03
C GLN A 142 -14.45 7.89 -2.32
N THR A 143 -14.05 6.68 -2.68
CA THR A 143 -14.45 5.48 -1.93
C THR A 143 -13.92 5.50 -0.49
N PHE A 144 -12.65 5.92 -0.29
CA PHE A 144 -12.08 6.13 1.05
C PHE A 144 -12.93 7.10 1.88
N LYS A 145 -13.35 8.23 1.29
CA LYS A 145 -14.22 9.21 1.93
C LYS A 145 -15.56 8.63 2.40
N THR A 146 -16.13 7.70 1.63
CA THR A 146 -17.46 7.13 1.96
C THR A 146 -17.37 5.90 2.86
N VAL A 147 -16.30 5.11 2.78
CA VAL A 147 -16.18 3.82 3.47
C VAL A 147 -15.28 3.90 4.71
N VAL A 148 -14.11 4.53 4.60
CA VAL A 148 -13.11 4.55 5.70
C VAL A 148 -13.27 5.78 6.58
N TRP A 149 -13.37 6.97 5.96
CA TRP A 149 -13.45 8.23 6.70
C TRP A 149 -14.54 8.28 7.78
N PRO A 150 -15.76 7.73 7.60
CA PRO A 150 -16.78 7.72 8.65
C PRO A 150 -16.42 6.88 9.88
N GLN A 151 -15.55 5.88 9.72
CA GLN A 151 -15.11 5.00 10.82
C GLN A 151 -14.07 5.66 11.73
N LEU A 152 -13.43 6.72 11.25
CA LEU A 152 -12.31 7.35 11.95
C LEU A 152 -12.80 8.17 13.13
N ARG A 153 -12.07 8.11 14.23
CA ARG A 153 -12.32 8.94 15.41
C ARG A 153 -11.81 10.37 15.21
N PRO A 154 -12.39 11.35 15.91
CA PRO A 154 -11.88 12.72 15.90
C PRO A 154 -10.39 12.76 16.27
N GLY A 155 -9.61 13.57 15.52
CA GLY A 155 -8.17 13.71 15.69
C GLY A 155 -7.34 12.70 14.87
N THR A 156 -7.94 11.71 14.19
CA THR A 156 -7.20 10.83 13.28
C THR A 156 -6.59 11.64 12.13
N ARG A 157 -5.29 11.46 11.93
CA ARG A 157 -4.52 12.12 10.85
C ARG A 157 -4.50 11.20 9.63
N VAL A 158 -4.95 11.71 8.49
CA VAL A 158 -4.91 10.99 7.21
C VAL A 158 -3.96 11.72 6.27
N LEU A 159 -2.87 11.06 5.90
CA LEU A 159 -1.84 11.54 4.98
C LEU A 159 -2.10 10.92 3.61
N SER A 160 -2.55 11.73 2.66
CA SER A 160 -2.74 11.32 1.28
C SER A 160 -1.62 11.84 0.40
N HIS A 161 -1.15 11.01 -0.55
CA HIS A 161 -0.23 11.42 -1.60
C HIS A 161 -0.99 11.63 -2.91
N ALA A 162 -0.77 12.79 -3.54
CA ALA A 162 -1.22 13.24 -4.85
C ALA A 162 -2.73 13.57 -4.98
N PHE A 163 -3.65 12.82 -4.39
CA PHE A 163 -5.08 12.94 -4.70
C PHE A 163 -5.91 13.40 -3.51
N LEU A 164 -6.87 14.28 -3.80
CA LEU A 164 -7.75 14.91 -2.80
C LEU A 164 -9.01 14.07 -2.52
N MET A 165 -9.53 14.19 -1.29
CA MET A 165 -10.92 13.84 -0.96
C MET A 165 -11.82 15.03 -1.32
N GLU A 166 -12.62 14.92 -2.36
CA GLU A 166 -13.53 16.00 -2.77
C GLU A 166 -14.52 16.35 -1.66
N GLY A 167 -14.70 17.65 -1.44
CA GLY A 167 -15.62 18.18 -0.41
C GLY A 167 -15.12 18.03 1.03
N ILE A 168 -13.87 17.60 1.27
CA ILE A 168 -13.21 17.68 2.57
C ILE A 168 -12.01 18.62 2.46
N ILE A 169 -12.03 19.68 3.25
CA ILE A 169 -10.94 20.66 3.26
C ILE A 169 -9.72 20.05 3.97
N PRO A 170 -8.56 19.97 3.32
CA PRO A 170 -7.35 19.50 3.98
C PRO A 170 -6.88 20.50 5.05
N LYS A 171 -6.34 19.99 6.15
CA LYS A 171 -5.67 20.80 7.18
C LYS A 171 -4.40 21.45 6.65
N ARG A 172 -3.67 20.73 5.79
CA ARG A 172 -2.44 21.21 5.15
C ARG A 172 -2.27 20.52 3.81
N LYS A 173 -1.79 21.27 2.81
CA LYS A 173 -1.41 20.75 1.49
C LYS A 173 -0.17 21.46 1.00
N GLU A 174 0.80 20.69 0.50
CA GLU A 174 2.02 21.23 -0.13
C GLU A 174 2.50 20.23 -1.20
N GLY A 175 2.51 20.70 -2.44
CA GLY A 175 2.77 19.84 -3.59
C GLY A 175 1.76 18.67 -3.64
N THR A 176 2.30 17.46 -3.61
CA THR A 176 1.50 16.22 -3.64
C THR A 176 1.14 15.69 -2.25
N VAL A 177 1.65 16.28 -1.18
CA VAL A 177 1.39 15.82 0.19
C VAL A 177 0.17 16.57 0.76
N ILE A 178 -0.75 15.82 1.32
CA ILE A 178 -2.03 16.32 1.80
C ILE A 178 -2.33 15.70 3.16
N LEU A 179 -2.60 16.56 4.15
CA LEU A 179 -3.01 16.16 5.51
C LEU A 179 -4.46 16.51 5.75
N TYR A 180 -5.23 15.53 6.18
CA TYR A 180 -6.57 15.71 6.75
C TYR A 180 -6.56 15.33 8.23
N ILE A 181 -7.41 16.00 9.00
CA ILE A 181 -7.70 15.65 10.40
C ILE A 181 -9.20 15.39 10.50
N LYS A 182 -9.55 14.21 11.01
CA LYS A 182 -10.95 13.83 11.24
C LYS A 182 -11.58 14.67 12.33
#